data_9e099a80210d2acde322cb0314ba45aa
#
_entry.id   9e099a80210d2acde322cb0314ba45aa
#
_cell.length_a   1.000
_cell.length_b   1.000
_cell.length_c   1.000
_cell.angle_alpha   90.00
_cell.angle_beta   90.00
_cell.angle_gamma   90.00
#
_symmetry.space_group_name_H-M   'P 1'
#
loop_
_entity.id
_entity.type
_entity.pdbx_description
1 polymer ?
#
loop_
_entity_poly.entity_id
_entity_poly.type
_entity_poly.pdbx_seq_one_letter_code
_entity_poly.pdbx_strand_id
1 'polypeptide(L)'
;CSYPGYASSADEILKYLDLAVSKAAETGINQYAIYDSKLHAMYLRKQAIAKYISTALENHELEIRFRPTYNTKENRFVRAEYYMRMFVKDIGMVGSAEFVPIAEDTGQISSVEYYALEQVAREIAELEKQGIAYESIAVPVSPVLLIQENFVDTVQSMIEKYQIPSGKLAVEIDEYALTTTPVIIEIVMQQLKDLGVELILNNFGSGYSGISKILELPVDTLKFERMFMWQLETNQKSEPIVECLIKAADKLGKRLIAEGVETQRQLDILAKFGCEYQQG
;
A
#
# COMPACT_ATOMS: atom_id res chain seq x y z
N CYS A 1 16.97 -10.68 -28.55
CA CYS A 1 17.65 -11.80 -27.87
C CYS A 1 18.76 -12.33 -28.78
N SER A 2 19.96 -12.51 -28.24
CA SER A 2 21.06 -13.12 -28.99
C SER A 2 21.16 -14.62 -28.66
N TYR A 3 21.18 -15.45 -29.70
CA TYR A 3 21.43 -16.88 -29.58
C TYR A 3 22.84 -17.19 -30.07
N PRO A 4 23.65 -18.01 -29.39
CA PRO A 4 23.34 -18.79 -28.16
C PRO A 4 23.67 -18.08 -26.84
N GLY A 5 23.66 -16.76 -26.75
CA GLY A 5 24.14 -16.02 -25.58
C GLY A 5 23.39 -16.29 -24.27
N TYR A 6 22.08 -16.08 -24.25
CA TYR A 6 21.26 -16.21 -23.03
C TYR A 6 20.34 -17.42 -23.04
N ALA A 7 20.03 -18.00 -24.19
CA ALA A 7 19.09 -19.11 -24.35
C ALA A 7 19.80 -20.37 -24.85
N SER A 8 19.42 -21.52 -24.30
CA SER A 8 19.90 -22.84 -24.67
C SER A 8 18.86 -23.64 -25.46
N SER A 9 17.61 -23.19 -25.49
CA SER A 9 16.48 -23.84 -26.17
C SER A 9 15.57 -22.83 -26.88
N ALA A 10 14.72 -23.34 -27.79
CA ALA A 10 13.69 -22.53 -28.46
C ALA A 10 12.67 -21.96 -27.46
N ASP A 11 12.28 -22.75 -26.46
CA ASP A 11 11.33 -22.32 -25.43
C ASP A 11 11.88 -21.18 -24.57
N GLU A 12 13.17 -21.22 -24.25
CA GLU A 12 13.83 -20.11 -23.55
C GLU A 12 13.89 -18.84 -24.42
N ILE A 13 14.13 -18.98 -25.74
CA ILE A 13 14.09 -17.84 -26.65
C ILE A 13 12.71 -17.18 -26.64
N LEU A 14 11.62 -17.96 -26.78
CA LEU A 14 10.26 -17.45 -26.75
C LEU A 14 9.96 -16.73 -25.44
N LYS A 15 10.31 -17.34 -24.32
CA LYS A 15 10.14 -16.75 -22.99
C LYS A 15 10.90 -15.40 -22.85
N TYR A 16 12.12 -15.32 -23.34
CA TYR A 16 12.91 -14.08 -23.26
C TYR A 16 12.42 -13.01 -24.24
N LEU A 17 11.80 -13.40 -25.36
CA LEU A 17 11.12 -12.48 -26.24
C LEU A 17 9.88 -11.90 -25.56
N ASP A 18 9.06 -12.73 -24.91
CA ASP A 18 7.87 -12.26 -24.15
C ASP A 18 8.26 -11.28 -23.05
N LEU A 19 9.36 -11.54 -22.33
CA LEU A 19 9.89 -10.61 -21.33
C LEU A 19 10.34 -9.27 -21.95
N ALA A 20 10.96 -9.30 -23.12
CA ALA A 20 11.35 -8.08 -23.82
C ALA A 20 10.12 -7.32 -24.34
N VAL A 21 9.07 -8.00 -24.81
CA VAL A 21 7.82 -7.40 -25.24
C VAL A 21 7.12 -6.75 -24.04
N SER A 22 7.02 -7.44 -22.91
CA SER A 22 6.44 -6.88 -21.68
C SER A 22 7.19 -5.64 -21.23
N LYS A 23 8.53 -5.69 -21.26
CA LYS A 23 9.36 -4.53 -20.92
C LYS A 23 9.18 -3.35 -21.89
N ALA A 24 9.01 -3.60 -23.17
CA ALA A 24 8.72 -2.56 -24.15
C ALA A 24 7.35 -1.92 -23.88
N ALA A 25 6.33 -2.72 -23.53
CA ALA A 25 5.00 -2.23 -23.19
C ALA A 25 4.99 -1.31 -21.95
N GLU A 26 5.79 -1.63 -20.93
CA GLU A 26 5.97 -0.76 -19.73
C GLU A 26 6.55 0.61 -20.07
N THR A 27 7.37 0.70 -21.13
CA THR A 27 8.04 1.96 -21.51
C THR A 27 7.18 2.86 -22.40
N GLY A 28 6.05 2.38 -22.91
CA GLY A 28 5.07 3.16 -23.65
C GLY A 28 4.76 2.63 -25.06
N ILE A 29 3.94 3.37 -25.81
CA ILE A 29 3.53 3.01 -27.16
C ILE A 29 4.71 3.19 -28.14
N ASN A 30 4.84 2.27 -29.11
CA ASN A 30 5.90 2.29 -30.14
C ASN A 30 7.33 2.20 -29.58
N GLN A 31 7.50 1.55 -28.42
CA GLN A 31 8.81 1.28 -27.85
C GLN A 31 9.28 -0.15 -28.18
N TYR A 32 10.56 -0.38 -28.06
CA TYR A 32 11.15 -1.72 -28.16
C TYR A 32 12.09 -1.96 -26.98
N ALA A 33 12.26 -3.21 -26.61
CA ALA A 33 13.27 -3.63 -25.64
C ALA A 33 14.10 -4.77 -26.20
N ILE A 34 15.37 -4.76 -25.87
CA ILE A 34 16.29 -5.86 -26.23
C ILE A 34 16.53 -6.68 -24.98
N TYR A 35 16.37 -8.01 -25.11
CA TYR A 35 16.74 -8.91 -24.03
C TYR A 35 18.28 -8.95 -23.93
N ASP A 36 18.79 -8.30 -22.92
CA ASP A 36 20.21 -8.16 -22.60
C ASP A 36 20.54 -8.73 -21.22
N SER A 37 21.78 -8.61 -20.78
CA SER A 37 22.23 -9.06 -19.46
C SER A 37 21.51 -8.38 -18.31
N LYS A 38 21.11 -7.13 -18.47
CA LYS A 38 20.37 -6.37 -17.45
C LYS A 38 18.96 -6.92 -17.29
N LEU A 39 18.24 -7.10 -18.39
CA LEU A 39 16.88 -7.64 -18.36
C LEU A 39 16.90 -9.10 -17.88
N HIS A 40 17.90 -9.88 -18.27
CA HIS A 40 18.10 -11.23 -17.75
C HIS A 40 18.33 -11.25 -16.23
N ALA A 41 19.18 -10.39 -15.70
CA ALA A 41 19.44 -10.27 -14.27
C ALA A 41 18.17 -9.85 -13.48
N MET A 42 17.39 -8.90 -14.01
CA MET A 42 16.11 -8.51 -13.44
C MET A 42 15.11 -9.69 -13.39
N TYR A 43 15.05 -10.46 -14.47
CA TYR A 43 14.21 -11.65 -14.53
C TYR A 43 14.60 -12.70 -13.49
N LEU A 44 15.92 -13.04 -13.40
CA LEU A 44 16.41 -13.99 -12.40
C LEU A 44 16.14 -13.51 -10.98
N ARG A 45 16.33 -12.21 -10.72
CA ARG A 45 16.03 -11.59 -9.44
C ARG A 45 14.53 -11.74 -9.10
N LYS A 46 13.64 -11.42 -10.04
CA LYS A 46 12.19 -11.59 -9.88
C LYS A 46 11.81 -13.03 -9.55
N GLN A 47 12.38 -14.01 -10.27
CA GLN A 47 12.14 -15.43 -10.02
C GLN A 47 12.64 -15.89 -8.63
N ALA A 48 13.81 -15.45 -8.22
CA ALA A 48 14.35 -15.81 -6.91
C ALA A 48 13.48 -15.24 -5.78
N ILE A 49 13.01 -13.98 -5.94
CA ILE A 49 12.07 -13.36 -4.99
C ILE A 49 10.76 -14.13 -4.94
N ALA A 50 10.14 -14.42 -6.09
CA ALA A 50 8.88 -15.16 -6.19
C ALA A 50 8.96 -16.53 -5.49
N LYS A 51 10.05 -17.26 -5.71
CA LYS A 51 10.28 -18.54 -5.06
C LYS A 51 10.44 -18.41 -3.54
N TYR A 52 11.08 -17.34 -3.09
CA TYR A 52 11.37 -17.15 -1.68
C TYR A 52 10.16 -16.69 -0.86
N ILE A 53 9.16 -16.03 -1.47
CA ILE A 53 7.96 -15.55 -0.77
C ILE A 53 7.27 -16.68 0.01
N SER A 54 7.03 -17.84 -0.63
CA SER A 54 6.39 -18.99 0.05
C SER A 54 7.23 -19.49 1.23
N THR A 55 8.54 -19.62 1.05
CA THR A 55 9.47 -20.02 2.11
C THR A 55 9.48 -19.02 3.26
N ALA A 56 9.51 -17.73 2.93
CA ALA A 56 9.50 -16.65 3.92
C ALA A 56 8.20 -16.63 4.76
N LEU A 57 7.07 -16.94 4.15
CA LEU A 57 5.79 -17.09 4.85
C LEU A 57 5.79 -18.29 5.80
N GLU A 58 6.23 -19.47 5.33
CA GLU A 58 6.31 -20.69 6.12
C GLU A 58 7.25 -20.58 7.33
N ASN A 59 8.38 -19.91 7.14
CA ASN A 59 9.40 -19.76 8.18
C ASN A 59 9.23 -18.47 9.03
N HIS A 60 8.21 -17.66 8.78
CA HIS A 60 8.02 -16.36 9.46
C HIS A 60 9.21 -15.40 9.28
N GLU A 61 9.80 -15.37 8.08
CA GLU A 61 10.96 -14.55 7.73
C GLU A 61 10.59 -13.19 7.10
N LEU A 62 9.29 -12.89 6.98
CA LEU A 62 8.81 -11.55 6.62
C LEU A 62 8.92 -10.63 7.82
N GLU A 63 9.79 -9.65 7.72
CA GLU A 63 9.99 -8.65 8.78
C GLU A 63 8.92 -7.55 8.66
N ILE A 64 8.10 -7.42 9.70
CA ILE A 64 7.12 -6.34 9.83
C ILE A 64 7.80 -5.10 10.39
N ARG A 65 7.54 -3.97 9.76
CA ARG A 65 7.99 -2.63 10.19
C ARG A 65 6.80 -1.68 10.19
N PHE A 66 6.94 -0.60 10.94
CA PHE A 66 5.90 0.40 11.08
C PHE A 66 6.42 1.76 10.65
N ARG A 67 5.63 2.47 9.85
CA ARG A 67 5.83 3.87 9.50
C ARG A 67 4.88 4.71 10.34
N PRO A 68 5.38 5.52 11.27
CA PRO A 68 4.50 6.28 12.16
C PRO A 68 3.90 7.48 11.45
N THR A 69 2.68 7.87 11.88
CA THR A 69 2.02 9.12 11.52
C THR A 69 2.01 10.05 12.74
N TYR A 70 2.53 11.25 12.56
CA TYR A 70 2.61 12.28 13.57
C TYR A 70 1.36 13.15 13.57
N ASN A 71 0.83 13.44 14.77
CA ASN A 71 -0.25 14.40 14.95
C ASN A 71 0.33 15.71 15.48
N THR A 72 0.19 16.79 14.72
CA THR A 72 0.78 18.10 15.05
C THR A 72 0.09 18.79 16.21
N LYS A 73 -1.20 18.52 16.47
CA LYS A 73 -1.92 19.07 17.63
C LYS A 73 -1.54 18.37 18.92
N GLU A 74 -1.41 17.03 18.87
CA GLU A 74 -1.04 16.24 20.05
C GLU A 74 0.48 16.21 20.27
N ASN A 75 1.27 16.66 19.29
CA ASN A 75 2.72 16.67 19.32
C ASN A 75 3.33 15.29 19.63
N ARG A 76 2.76 14.23 19.04
CA ARG A 76 3.22 12.84 19.20
C ARG A 76 2.84 11.99 18.00
N PHE A 77 3.47 10.83 17.89
CA PHE A 77 3.01 9.79 16.97
C PHE A 77 1.75 9.12 17.52
N VAL A 78 0.72 9.04 16.69
CA VAL A 78 -0.61 8.53 17.09
C VAL A 78 -1.08 7.35 16.28
N ARG A 79 -0.53 7.15 15.09
CA ARG A 79 -0.89 6.10 14.15
C ARG A 79 0.35 5.46 13.55
N ALA A 80 0.17 4.29 12.98
CA ALA A 80 1.22 3.67 12.18
C ALA A 80 0.61 2.94 10.98
N GLU A 81 1.37 2.86 9.91
CA GLU A 81 1.14 2.00 8.77
C GLU A 81 2.18 0.90 8.78
N TYR A 82 1.75 -0.34 8.60
CA TYR A 82 2.69 -1.43 8.48
C TYR A 82 3.32 -1.48 7.08
N TYR A 83 4.54 -1.95 7.00
CA TYR A 83 5.17 -2.37 5.76
C TYR A 83 6.09 -3.56 6.01
N MET A 84 6.35 -4.33 4.97
CA MET A 84 7.15 -5.54 5.07
C MET A 84 8.48 -5.43 4.35
N ARG A 85 9.44 -6.20 4.86
CA ARG A 85 10.71 -6.49 4.19
C ARG A 85 11.01 -7.97 4.34
N MET A 86 11.80 -8.51 3.42
CA MET A 86 12.36 -9.84 3.54
C MET A 86 13.82 -9.85 3.16
N PHE A 87 14.59 -10.74 3.76
CA PHE A 87 15.98 -10.95 3.40
C PHE A 87 16.10 -12.20 2.54
N VAL A 88 16.40 -12.02 1.26
CA VAL A 88 16.58 -13.11 0.32
C VAL A 88 18.07 -13.40 0.19
N LYS A 89 18.47 -14.66 0.46
CA LYS A 89 19.87 -15.09 0.32
C LYS A 89 20.39 -14.73 -1.07
N ASP A 90 21.61 -14.23 -1.15
CA ASP A 90 22.30 -13.82 -2.37
C ASP A 90 21.71 -12.57 -3.10
N ILE A 91 20.56 -12.06 -2.65
CA ILE A 91 19.92 -10.85 -3.19
C ILE A 91 20.01 -9.69 -2.19
N GLY A 92 19.94 -10.00 -0.90
CA GLY A 92 19.91 -9.03 0.19
C GLY A 92 18.50 -8.63 0.60
N MET A 93 18.35 -7.44 1.17
CA MET A 93 17.07 -6.92 1.64
C MET A 93 16.17 -6.53 0.46
N VAL A 94 14.93 -7.02 0.49
CA VAL A 94 13.87 -6.76 -0.50
C VAL A 94 12.71 -6.08 0.21
N GLY A 95 12.32 -4.90 -0.25
CA GLY A 95 11.19 -4.13 0.30
C GLY A 95 9.87 -4.39 -0.39
N SER A 96 8.76 -3.94 0.22
CA SER A 96 7.40 -4.10 -0.30
C SER A 96 7.24 -3.61 -1.74
N ALA A 97 7.84 -2.46 -2.07
CA ALA A 97 7.77 -1.90 -3.43
C ALA A 97 8.32 -2.83 -4.53
N GLU A 98 9.19 -3.78 -4.18
CA GLU A 98 9.73 -4.76 -5.12
C GLU A 98 8.98 -6.09 -5.05
N PHE A 99 8.71 -6.65 -3.86
CA PHE A 99 8.15 -7.99 -3.78
C PHE A 99 6.61 -8.04 -3.88
N VAL A 100 5.89 -6.98 -3.51
CA VAL A 100 4.42 -6.95 -3.60
C VAL A 100 3.94 -7.12 -5.04
N PRO A 101 4.44 -6.37 -6.04
CA PRO A 101 4.07 -6.61 -7.44
C PRO A 101 4.41 -8.03 -7.93
N ILE A 102 5.50 -8.62 -7.41
CA ILE A 102 5.87 -10.00 -7.73
C ILE A 102 4.87 -10.99 -7.12
N ALA A 103 4.44 -10.74 -5.87
CA ALA A 103 3.43 -11.56 -5.21
C ALA A 103 2.07 -11.49 -5.91
N GLU A 104 1.69 -10.32 -6.42
CA GLU A 104 0.50 -10.13 -7.25
C GLU A 104 0.58 -10.95 -8.55
N ASP A 105 1.66 -10.78 -9.32
CA ASP A 105 1.89 -11.48 -10.58
C ASP A 105 1.93 -13.02 -10.42
N THR A 106 2.35 -13.50 -9.26
CA THR A 106 2.46 -14.95 -8.96
C THR A 106 1.29 -15.50 -8.17
N GLY A 107 0.28 -14.67 -7.86
CA GLY A 107 -0.91 -15.06 -7.10
C GLY A 107 -0.66 -15.33 -5.61
N GLN A 108 0.49 -14.91 -5.07
CA GLN A 108 0.88 -15.10 -3.67
C GLN A 108 0.44 -13.95 -2.75
N ILE A 109 -0.07 -12.85 -3.33
CA ILE A 109 -0.37 -11.61 -2.60
C ILE A 109 -1.33 -11.83 -1.43
N SER A 110 -2.39 -12.60 -1.63
CA SER A 110 -3.39 -12.85 -0.58
C SER A 110 -2.76 -13.53 0.65
N SER A 111 -1.87 -14.50 0.46
CA SER A 111 -1.17 -15.17 1.56
C SER A 111 -0.26 -14.20 2.31
N VAL A 112 0.42 -13.31 1.60
CA VAL A 112 1.28 -12.26 2.18
C VAL A 112 0.45 -11.29 3.00
N GLU A 113 -0.69 -10.83 2.48
CA GLU A 113 -1.55 -9.87 3.14
C GLU A 113 -2.29 -10.46 4.35
N TYR A 114 -2.75 -11.71 4.28
CA TYR A 114 -3.29 -12.40 5.46
C TYR A 114 -2.25 -12.59 6.56
N TYR A 115 -1.01 -12.93 6.20
CA TYR A 115 0.09 -12.98 7.16
C TYR A 115 0.29 -11.62 7.83
N ALA A 116 0.30 -10.54 7.05
CA ALA A 116 0.45 -9.19 7.55
C ALA A 116 -0.67 -8.79 8.49
N LEU A 117 -1.93 -9.03 8.10
CA LEU A 117 -3.11 -8.77 8.94
C LEU A 117 -3.00 -9.49 10.29
N GLU A 118 -2.59 -10.76 10.29
CA GLU A 118 -2.44 -11.51 11.54
C GLU A 118 -1.30 -10.96 12.41
N GLN A 119 -0.16 -10.56 11.82
CA GLN A 119 0.94 -9.97 12.58
C GLN A 119 0.53 -8.61 13.17
N VAL A 120 -0.15 -7.76 12.40
CA VAL A 120 -0.66 -6.49 12.91
C VAL A 120 -1.70 -6.70 14.00
N ALA A 121 -2.59 -7.68 13.86
CA ALA A 121 -3.56 -8.03 14.90
C ALA A 121 -2.89 -8.43 16.23
N ARG A 122 -1.80 -9.20 16.16
CA ARG A 122 -0.97 -9.57 17.34
C ARG A 122 -0.31 -8.34 17.96
N GLU A 123 0.24 -7.46 17.14
CA GLU A 123 0.88 -6.24 17.61
C GLU A 123 -0.12 -5.30 18.31
N ILE A 124 -1.32 -5.13 17.74
CA ILE A 124 -2.41 -4.38 18.37
C ILE A 124 -2.73 -4.95 19.75
N ALA A 125 -2.91 -6.28 19.85
CA ALA A 125 -3.19 -6.94 21.14
C ALA A 125 -2.08 -6.71 22.18
N GLU A 126 -0.81 -6.70 21.75
CA GLU A 126 0.30 -6.45 22.66
C GLU A 126 0.36 -4.97 23.09
N LEU A 127 0.11 -4.03 22.20
CA LEU A 127 0.02 -2.59 22.53
C LEU A 127 -1.11 -2.29 23.51
N GLU A 128 -2.28 -2.88 23.31
CA GLU A 128 -3.42 -2.76 24.22
C GLU A 128 -3.10 -3.31 25.62
N LYS A 129 -2.46 -4.46 25.68
CA LYS A 129 -2.02 -5.08 26.94
C LYS A 129 -0.98 -4.23 27.67
N GLN A 130 -0.11 -3.53 26.95
CA GLN A 130 0.87 -2.61 27.51
C GLN A 130 0.27 -1.23 27.87
N GLY A 131 -0.97 -0.96 27.52
CA GLY A 131 -1.64 0.31 27.76
C GLY A 131 -1.04 1.49 26.98
N ILE A 132 -0.45 1.20 25.80
CA ILE A 132 0.15 2.24 24.95
C ILE A 132 -0.97 3.00 24.23
N ALA A 133 -0.95 4.33 24.35
CA ALA A 133 -1.96 5.18 23.71
C ALA A 133 -1.62 5.44 22.23
N TYR A 134 -2.45 4.97 21.32
CA TYR A 134 -2.39 5.23 19.86
C TYR A 134 -3.82 5.24 19.31
N GLU A 135 -4.00 5.73 18.08
CA GLU A 135 -5.29 5.73 17.40
C GLU A 135 -5.53 4.39 16.67
N SER A 136 -4.74 4.10 15.63
CA SER A 136 -4.87 2.87 14.85
C SER A 136 -3.56 2.44 14.18
N ILE A 137 -3.53 1.16 13.75
CA ILE A 137 -2.50 0.63 12.86
C ILE A 137 -3.16 0.25 11.54
N ALA A 138 -2.62 0.77 10.44
CA ALA A 138 -3.13 0.60 9.09
C ALA A 138 -2.43 -0.55 8.35
N VAL A 139 -3.23 -1.35 7.65
CA VAL A 139 -2.80 -2.44 6.78
C VAL A 139 -3.26 -2.13 5.36
N PRO A 140 -2.36 -1.86 4.41
CA PRO A 140 -2.70 -1.80 3.00
C PRO A 140 -3.20 -3.16 2.50
N VAL A 141 -4.31 -3.16 1.77
CA VAL A 141 -4.96 -4.37 1.24
C VAL A 141 -5.20 -4.22 -0.25
N SER A 142 -4.78 -5.22 -1.01
CA SER A 142 -4.95 -5.24 -2.47
C SER A 142 -6.42 -5.46 -2.88
N PRO A 143 -6.81 -5.00 -4.09
CA PRO A 143 -8.12 -5.32 -4.63
C PRO A 143 -8.38 -6.82 -4.74
N VAL A 144 -7.31 -7.61 -4.96
CA VAL A 144 -7.39 -9.08 -5.08
C VAL A 144 -7.85 -9.72 -3.78
N LEU A 145 -7.37 -9.22 -2.63
CA LEU A 145 -7.78 -9.72 -1.32
C LEU A 145 -9.16 -9.22 -0.93
N LEU A 146 -9.47 -7.94 -1.20
CA LEU A 146 -10.77 -7.32 -0.87
C LEU A 146 -11.96 -8.06 -1.48
N ILE A 147 -11.81 -8.63 -2.68
CA ILE A 147 -12.91 -9.33 -3.37
C ILE A 147 -13.02 -10.82 -3.02
N GLN A 148 -12.18 -11.35 -2.13
CA GLN A 148 -12.30 -12.75 -1.69
C GLN A 148 -13.50 -12.92 -0.77
N GLU A 149 -14.31 -13.94 -1.03
CA GLU A 149 -15.55 -14.22 -0.30
C GLU A 149 -15.36 -14.36 1.22
N ASN A 150 -14.22 -14.88 1.64
CA ASN A 150 -13.90 -15.12 3.06
C ASN A 150 -13.11 -13.98 3.72
N PHE A 151 -12.84 -12.86 3.02
CA PHE A 151 -11.99 -11.80 3.55
C PHE A 151 -12.57 -11.16 4.82
N VAL A 152 -13.83 -10.73 4.78
CA VAL A 152 -14.50 -10.08 5.92
C VAL A 152 -14.60 -11.03 7.10
N ASP A 153 -14.98 -12.29 6.87
CA ASP A 153 -15.09 -13.31 7.93
C ASP A 153 -13.73 -13.59 8.58
N THR A 154 -12.66 -13.57 7.78
CA THR A 154 -11.29 -13.72 8.30
C THR A 154 -10.89 -12.53 9.17
N VAL A 155 -11.18 -11.30 8.73
CA VAL A 155 -10.93 -10.09 9.54
C VAL A 155 -11.75 -10.14 10.84
N GLN A 156 -13.03 -10.51 10.79
CA GLN A 156 -13.87 -10.68 11.97
C GLN A 156 -13.24 -11.68 12.94
N SER A 157 -12.85 -12.86 12.45
CA SER A 157 -12.20 -13.90 13.27
C SER A 157 -10.91 -13.41 13.93
N MET A 158 -10.13 -12.57 13.25
CA MET A 158 -8.92 -11.94 13.81
C MET A 158 -9.27 -10.95 14.91
N ILE A 159 -10.28 -10.08 14.69
CA ILE A 159 -10.76 -9.11 15.68
C ILE A 159 -11.21 -9.84 16.96
N GLU A 160 -11.99 -10.91 16.83
CA GLU A 160 -12.45 -11.72 17.97
C GLU A 160 -11.30 -12.44 18.67
N LYS A 161 -10.43 -13.11 17.92
CA LYS A 161 -9.28 -13.88 18.44
C LYS A 161 -8.30 -13.03 19.24
N TYR A 162 -8.00 -11.83 18.74
CA TYR A 162 -7.03 -10.92 19.33
C TYR A 162 -7.67 -9.82 20.19
N GLN A 163 -9.00 -9.83 20.32
CA GLN A 163 -9.77 -8.85 21.10
C GLN A 163 -9.46 -7.39 20.70
N ILE A 164 -9.39 -7.14 19.40
CA ILE A 164 -9.03 -5.83 18.86
C ILE A 164 -10.15 -4.83 19.14
N PRO A 165 -9.88 -3.71 19.85
CA PRO A 165 -10.91 -2.70 20.07
C PRO A 165 -11.31 -2.00 18.77
N SER A 166 -12.56 -1.55 18.69
CA SER A 166 -13.06 -0.79 17.55
C SER A 166 -12.17 0.42 17.23
N GLY A 167 -11.86 0.60 15.95
CA GLY A 167 -11.02 1.68 15.43
C GLY A 167 -9.51 1.49 15.58
N LYS A 168 -9.04 0.38 16.21
CA LYS A 168 -7.60 0.12 16.36
C LYS A 168 -6.95 -0.52 15.13
N LEU A 169 -7.70 -1.33 14.40
CA LEU A 169 -7.30 -1.84 13.10
C LEU A 169 -7.83 -0.91 12.01
N ALA A 170 -6.97 -0.47 11.12
CA ALA A 170 -7.34 0.26 9.93
C ALA A 170 -6.99 -0.56 8.67
N VAL A 171 -7.88 -0.57 7.68
CA VAL A 171 -7.63 -1.13 6.35
C VAL A 171 -7.43 0.03 5.38
N GLU A 172 -6.29 0.00 4.69
CA GLU A 172 -5.92 1.00 3.71
C GLU A 172 -6.20 0.46 2.30
N ILE A 173 -7.06 1.15 1.56
CA ILE A 173 -7.53 0.76 0.23
C ILE A 173 -7.03 1.81 -0.76
N ASP A 174 -6.34 1.37 -1.80
CA ASP A 174 -5.87 2.26 -2.87
C ASP A 174 -7.05 2.79 -3.69
N GLU A 175 -7.01 4.08 -4.07
CA GLU A 175 -8.05 4.70 -4.91
C GLU A 175 -8.27 3.91 -6.20
N TYR A 176 -7.22 3.34 -6.78
CA TYR A 176 -7.30 2.50 -7.96
C TYR A 176 -8.22 1.28 -7.78
N ALA A 177 -8.31 0.70 -6.59
CA ALA A 177 -9.16 -0.45 -6.30
C ALA A 177 -10.63 -0.17 -6.67
N LEU A 178 -11.09 1.06 -6.50
CA LEU A 178 -12.46 1.48 -6.81
C LEU A 178 -12.79 1.47 -8.31
N THR A 179 -11.79 1.32 -9.18
CA THR A 179 -11.98 1.24 -10.64
C THR A 179 -12.20 -0.19 -11.13
N THR A 180 -11.83 -1.19 -10.35
CA THR A 180 -11.87 -2.60 -10.77
C THR A 180 -13.25 -3.24 -10.59
N THR A 181 -13.72 -3.32 -9.35
CA THR A 181 -15.02 -3.90 -8.98
C THR A 181 -15.72 -3.04 -7.93
N PRO A 182 -16.14 -1.79 -8.29
CA PRO A 182 -16.55 -0.78 -7.33
C PRO A 182 -17.68 -1.26 -6.40
N VAL A 183 -18.69 -1.93 -6.93
CA VAL A 183 -19.85 -2.37 -6.12
C VAL A 183 -19.44 -3.40 -5.06
N ILE A 184 -18.60 -4.37 -5.39
CA ILE A 184 -18.15 -5.38 -4.43
C ILE A 184 -17.29 -4.74 -3.36
N ILE A 185 -16.36 -3.87 -3.75
CA ILE A 185 -15.47 -3.18 -2.82
C ILE A 185 -16.27 -2.28 -1.86
N GLU A 186 -17.27 -1.55 -2.34
CA GLU A 186 -18.12 -0.72 -1.48
C GLU A 186 -18.90 -1.55 -0.45
N ILE A 187 -19.39 -2.73 -0.84
CA ILE A 187 -20.04 -3.68 0.09
C ILE A 187 -19.05 -4.16 1.15
N VAL A 188 -17.86 -4.59 0.75
CA VAL A 188 -16.81 -5.03 1.67
C VAL A 188 -16.39 -3.91 2.62
N MET A 189 -16.23 -2.68 2.11
CA MET A 189 -15.94 -1.51 2.93
C MET A 189 -17.02 -1.29 4.01
N GLN A 190 -18.30 -1.40 3.65
CA GLN A 190 -19.37 -1.26 4.63
C GLN A 190 -19.33 -2.37 5.68
N GLN A 191 -19.12 -3.62 5.28
CA GLN A 191 -18.99 -4.74 6.21
C GLN A 191 -17.81 -4.57 7.17
N LEU A 192 -16.65 -4.09 6.69
CA LEU A 192 -15.50 -3.79 7.54
C LEU A 192 -15.83 -2.66 8.55
N LYS A 193 -16.57 -1.64 8.12
CA LYS A 193 -17.04 -0.57 9.01
C LYS A 193 -17.93 -1.12 10.12
N ASP A 194 -18.84 -2.02 9.79
CA ASP A 194 -19.77 -2.62 10.75
C ASP A 194 -19.03 -3.47 11.80
N LEU A 195 -17.85 -4.01 11.44
CA LEU A 195 -16.91 -4.67 12.37
C LEU A 195 -16.08 -3.70 13.22
N GLY A 196 -16.20 -2.39 13.01
CA GLY A 196 -15.43 -1.38 13.72
C GLY A 196 -14.01 -1.17 13.17
N VAL A 197 -13.74 -1.62 11.95
CA VAL A 197 -12.48 -1.36 11.25
C VAL A 197 -12.48 0.06 10.70
N GLU A 198 -11.41 0.81 10.89
CA GLU A 198 -11.23 2.10 10.26
C GLU A 198 -10.87 1.93 8.78
N LEU A 199 -11.42 2.77 7.90
CA LEU A 199 -11.12 2.74 6.48
C LEU A 199 -10.33 3.97 6.04
N ILE A 200 -9.21 3.72 5.38
CA ILE A 200 -8.33 4.74 4.81
C ILE A 200 -8.35 4.61 3.28
N LEU A 201 -8.69 5.69 2.59
CA LEU A 201 -8.52 5.77 1.14
C LEU A 201 -7.12 6.31 0.83
N ASN A 202 -6.28 5.43 0.29
CA ASN A 202 -4.89 5.74 -0.06
C ASN A 202 -4.76 6.28 -1.48
N ASN A 203 -3.67 7.01 -1.74
CA ASN A 203 -3.36 7.66 -3.00
C ASN A 203 -4.48 8.58 -3.50
N PHE A 204 -5.22 9.18 -2.55
CA PHE A 204 -6.31 10.09 -2.86
C PHE A 204 -5.82 11.29 -3.68
N GLY A 205 -6.50 11.53 -4.80
CA GLY A 205 -6.17 12.58 -5.76
C GLY A 205 -5.31 12.12 -6.94
N SER A 206 -5.02 10.83 -7.05
CA SER A 206 -4.35 10.23 -8.22
C SER A 206 -5.20 10.29 -9.49
N GLY A 207 -6.51 10.62 -9.36
CA GLY A 207 -7.43 10.84 -10.48
C GLY A 207 -8.22 9.61 -10.94
N TYR A 208 -8.16 8.52 -10.20
CA TYR A 208 -8.91 7.29 -10.51
C TYR A 208 -10.38 7.40 -10.10
N SER A 209 -10.71 8.16 -9.06
CA SER A 209 -12.09 8.45 -8.67
C SER A 209 -12.38 9.94 -8.67
N GLY A 210 -13.61 10.33 -9.00
CA GLY A 210 -14.02 11.72 -8.87
C GLY A 210 -14.18 12.12 -7.39
N ILE A 211 -13.96 13.40 -7.06
CA ILE A 211 -14.16 13.94 -5.70
C ILE A 211 -15.56 13.60 -5.15
N SER A 212 -16.59 13.53 -6.02
CA SER A 212 -17.94 13.13 -5.64
C SER A 212 -18.03 11.74 -5.00
N LYS A 213 -17.16 10.81 -5.40
CA LYS A 213 -17.13 9.45 -4.86
C LYS A 213 -16.82 9.41 -3.36
N ILE A 214 -16.02 10.36 -2.85
CA ILE A 214 -15.70 10.47 -1.42
C ILE A 214 -16.95 10.71 -0.56
N LEU A 215 -17.97 11.35 -1.12
CA LEU A 215 -19.24 11.61 -0.41
C LEU A 215 -20.02 10.33 -0.14
N GLU A 216 -19.85 9.33 -1.00
CA GLU A 216 -20.58 8.06 -0.96
C GLU A 216 -19.84 6.97 -0.19
N LEU A 217 -18.49 7.03 -0.17
CA LEU A 217 -17.65 6.00 0.42
C LEU A 217 -17.63 6.08 1.96
N PRO A 218 -17.72 4.93 2.66
CA PRO A 218 -17.68 4.85 4.11
C PRO A 218 -16.28 4.99 4.70
N VAL A 219 -15.42 5.82 4.08
CA VAL A 219 -14.04 6.04 4.53
C VAL A 219 -13.98 7.06 5.68
N ASP A 220 -13.06 6.84 6.63
CA ASP A 220 -12.80 7.73 7.76
C ASP A 220 -11.67 8.70 7.48
N THR A 221 -10.70 8.23 6.73
CA THR A 221 -9.43 8.92 6.52
C THR A 221 -9.08 8.92 5.04
N LEU A 222 -8.62 10.06 4.56
CA LEU A 222 -8.03 10.23 3.24
C LEU A 222 -6.52 10.33 3.41
N LYS A 223 -5.75 9.70 2.53
CA LYS A 223 -4.30 9.78 2.53
C LYS A 223 -3.85 10.30 1.17
N PHE A 224 -3.15 11.43 1.17
CA PHE A 224 -2.69 12.05 -0.06
C PHE A 224 -1.69 11.18 -0.79
N GLU A 225 -1.76 11.21 -2.12
CA GLU A 225 -0.69 10.74 -2.96
C GLU A 225 0.59 11.57 -2.71
N ARG A 226 1.73 10.89 -2.56
CA ARG A 226 3.05 11.51 -2.32
C ARG A 226 3.40 12.60 -3.33
N MET A 227 2.88 12.51 -4.55
CA MET A 227 3.10 13.49 -5.61
C MET A 227 2.68 14.91 -5.19
N PHE A 228 1.63 15.06 -4.37
CA PHE A 228 1.22 16.37 -3.86
C PHE A 228 2.33 17.02 -3.02
N MET A 229 3.01 16.23 -2.17
CA MET A 229 4.11 16.74 -1.36
C MET A 229 5.32 17.13 -2.22
N TRP A 230 5.64 16.33 -3.22
CA TRP A 230 6.68 16.68 -4.19
C TRP A 230 6.32 17.93 -4.99
N GLN A 231 5.07 18.07 -5.40
CA GLN A 231 4.60 19.27 -6.12
C GLN A 231 4.62 20.54 -5.27
N LEU A 232 4.44 20.45 -3.94
CA LEU A 232 4.58 21.62 -3.06
C LEU A 232 5.99 22.23 -3.10
N GLU A 233 7.02 21.43 -3.38
CA GLU A 233 8.39 21.91 -3.55
C GLU A 233 8.65 22.52 -4.93
N THR A 234 8.04 21.96 -5.95
CA THR A 234 8.40 22.23 -7.36
C THR A 234 7.43 23.16 -8.07
N ASN A 235 6.19 23.31 -7.58
CA ASN A 235 5.13 24.05 -8.24
C ASN A 235 4.27 24.87 -7.26
N GLN A 236 4.45 26.17 -7.24
CA GLN A 236 3.67 27.07 -6.36
C GLN A 236 2.14 27.02 -6.62
N LYS A 237 1.70 26.58 -7.80
CA LYS A 237 0.27 26.44 -8.13
C LYS A 237 -0.38 25.23 -7.44
N SER A 238 0.39 24.33 -6.84
CA SER A 238 -0.15 23.19 -6.09
C SER A 238 -0.67 23.59 -4.70
N GLU A 239 -0.13 24.64 -4.08
CA GLU A 239 -0.55 25.07 -2.73
C GLU A 239 -2.07 25.30 -2.62
N PRO A 240 -2.75 26.06 -3.51
CA PRO A 240 -4.20 26.25 -3.43
C PRO A 240 -5.00 24.95 -3.58
N ILE A 241 -4.50 23.98 -4.35
CA ILE A 241 -5.16 22.68 -4.53
C ILE A 241 -5.09 21.88 -3.22
N VAL A 242 -3.89 21.78 -2.65
CA VAL A 242 -3.68 21.09 -1.36
C VAL A 242 -4.51 21.73 -0.25
N GLU A 243 -4.54 23.07 -0.17
CA GLU A 243 -5.38 23.81 0.78
C GLU A 243 -6.87 23.46 0.61
N CYS A 244 -7.36 23.46 -0.63
CA CYS A 244 -8.75 23.14 -0.94
C CYS A 244 -9.12 21.72 -0.50
N LEU A 245 -8.25 20.73 -0.77
CA LEU A 245 -8.47 19.34 -0.42
C LEU A 245 -8.45 19.12 1.11
N ILE A 246 -7.53 19.77 1.83
CA ILE A 246 -7.48 19.72 3.30
C ILE A 246 -8.79 20.26 3.89
N LYS A 247 -9.23 21.42 3.43
CA LYS A 247 -10.47 22.04 3.89
C LYS A 247 -11.72 21.25 3.50
N ALA A 248 -11.70 20.59 2.35
CA ALA A 248 -12.79 19.72 1.93
C ALA A 248 -12.90 18.49 2.82
N ALA A 249 -11.78 17.82 3.12
CA ALA A 249 -11.76 16.67 4.03
C ALA A 249 -12.30 17.05 5.42
N ASP A 250 -11.82 18.15 5.98
CA ASP A 250 -12.27 18.68 7.29
C ASP A 250 -13.80 18.94 7.30
N LYS A 251 -14.33 19.63 6.29
CA LYS A 251 -15.78 19.90 6.17
C LYS A 251 -16.63 18.65 6.02
N LEU A 252 -16.05 17.58 5.47
CA LEU A 252 -16.70 16.27 5.35
C LEU A 252 -16.54 15.41 6.62
N GLY A 253 -15.89 15.93 7.65
CA GLY A 253 -15.58 15.19 8.89
C GLY A 253 -14.63 14.02 8.70
N LYS A 254 -13.83 14.04 7.61
CA LYS A 254 -12.83 13.02 7.31
C LYS A 254 -11.46 13.49 7.72
N ARG A 255 -10.68 12.61 8.33
CA ARG A 255 -9.26 12.88 8.60
C ARG A 255 -8.48 12.92 7.29
N LEU A 256 -7.37 13.65 7.28
CA LEU A 256 -6.48 13.68 6.14
C LEU A 256 -5.03 13.50 6.60
N ILE A 257 -4.35 12.51 6.01
CA ILE A 257 -2.92 12.23 6.22
C ILE A 257 -2.15 12.75 5.01
N ALA A 258 -1.17 13.61 5.24
CA ALA A 258 -0.20 14.01 4.23
C ALA A 258 0.98 13.02 4.24
N GLU A 259 1.14 12.23 3.16
CA GLU A 259 2.23 11.27 3.00
C GLU A 259 3.39 11.87 2.21
N GLY A 260 4.64 11.52 2.60
CA GLY A 260 5.85 11.97 1.91
C GLY A 260 6.31 13.35 2.33
N VAL A 261 6.09 13.70 3.58
CA VAL A 261 6.56 14.96 4.17
C VAL A 261 8.05 14.80 4.51
N GLU A 262 8.91 15.45 3.73
CA GLU A 262 10.37 15.31 3.81
C GLU A 262 11.09 16.62 4.16
N THR A 263 10.42 17.78 4.03
CA THR A 263 11.05 19.09 4.21
C THR A 263 10.29 19.97 5.21
N GLN A 264 11.04 20.90 5.86
CA GLN A 264 10.45 21.88 6.75
C GLN A 264 9.43 22.77 6.03
N ARG A 265 9.67 23.11 4.77
CA ARG A 265 8.73 23.90 3.96
C ARG A 265 7.38 23.20 3.80
N GLN A 266 7.38 21.89 3.53
CA GLN A 266 6.14 21.11 3.45
C GLN A 266 5.40 21.13 4.80
N LEU A 267 6.11 20.93 5.90
CA LEU A 267 5.55 21.03 7.26
C LEU A 267 4.88 22.37 7.51
N ASP A 268 5.56 23.47 7.18
CA ASP A 268 5.04 24.83 7.38
C ASP A 268 3.78 25.11 6.56
N ILE A 269 3.76 24.65 5.30
CA ILE A 269 2.59 24.78 4.41
C ILE A 269 1.41 23.96 4.94
N LEU A 270 1.64 22.70 5.31
CA LEU A 270 0.62 21.82 5.86
C LEU A 270 0.04 22.35 7.18
N ALA A 271 0.90 22.86 8.06
CA ALA A 271 0.49 23.50 9.32
C ALA A 271 -0.37 24.75 9.07
N LYS A 272 0.03 25.59 8.11
CA LYS A 272 -0.74 26.78 7.67
C LYS A 272 -2.14 26.41 7.19
N PHE A 273 -2.29 25.27 6.51
CA PHE A 273 -3.58 24.80 5.99
C PHE A 273 -4.38 23.96 6.99
N GLY A 274 -3.80 23.66 8.15
CA GLY A 274 -4.47 22.90 9.22
C GLY A 274 -4.44 21.39 9.03
N CYS A 275 -3.48 20.84 8.28
CA CYS A 275 -3.27 19.39 8.17
C CYS A 275 -2.64 18.86 9.45
N GLU A 276 -3.39 18.05 10.20
CA GLU A 276 -2.97 17.56 11.51
C GLU A 276 -2.11 16.30 11.45
N TYR A 277 -2.35 15.42 10.47
CA TYR A 277 -1.66 14.12 10.37
C TYR A 277 -0.63 14.15 9.25
N GLN A 278 0.59 13.81 9.60
CA GLN A 278 1.75 13.88 8.71
C GLN A 278 2.59 12.61 8.80
N GLN A 279 3.02 12.10 7.64
CA GLN A 279 3.83 10.90 7.51
C GLN A 279 4.94 11.14 6.47
N GLY A 280 6.20 10.82 6.83
CA GLY A 280 7.34 10.99 5.93
C GLY A 280 8.65 10.47 6.50
#